data_edabc7715ea6e1f2bdcfce95a2c80711
#
_entry.id   edabc7715ea6e1f2bdcfce95a2c80711
#
_cell.length_a   1.000
_cell.length_b   1.000
_cell.length_c   1.000
_cell.angle_alpha   90.00
_cell.angle_beta   90.00
_cell.angle_gamma   90.00
#
_symmetry.space_group_name_H-M   'P 1'
#
loop_
_entity.id
_entity.type
_entity.pdbx_description
1 polymer ?
#
loop_
_entity_poly.entity_id
_entity_poly.type
_entity_poly.pdbx_seq_one_letter_code
_entity_poly.pdbx_strand_id
1 'polypeptide(L)'
;MSEINAESTTIPPVELRMPRASEREEMLAGKLYNSVDPELNALREKAGDLCARFNATSRTDRATRAAILDELLPGHGAGLDVMGPIFFDYGCNITIGERVFANFNFTVLDCCPVTIGDDVLFGPNVSLLPPMHPLRWQDRNVRQAPDGSVYDCEYGKPIVIGSNCWFGGNVTVIGGVTIGEGCVIGAGSVVTRDIPPHTVAVGNPARPIRKITDKDASALQYYAQ
;
A
#
# COMPACT_ATOMS: atom_id res chain seq x y z
N MET A 1 8.84 26.04 40.08
CA MET A 1 7.51 25.61 39.64
C MET A 1 6.99 26.69 38.72
N SER A 2 7.12 26.50 37.42
CA SER A 2 6.62 27.43 36.39
C SER A 2 5.22 26.95 35.99
N GLU A 3 4.24 27.79 36.25
CA GLU A 3 2.85 27.58 35.85
C GLU A 3 2.77 27.51 34.33
N ILE A 4 2.32 26.37 33.84
CA ILE A 4 1.96 26.20 32.43
C ILE A 4 0.58 26.81 32.26
N ASN A 5 0.53 28.02 31.71
CA ASN A 5 -0.70 28.66 31.31
C ASN A 5 -1.42 27.80 30.27
N ALA A 6 -2.54 27.22 30.66
CA ALA A 6 -3.45 26.57 29.73
C ALA A 6 -4.20 27.65 28.94
N GLU A 7 -3.63 28.12 27.83
CA GLU A 7 -4.40 28.89 26.86
C GLU A 7 -5.44 27.96 26.21
N SER A 8 -6.71 28.24 26.52
CA SER A 8 -7.86 27.63 25.87
C SER A 8 -7.85 28.05 24.40
N THR A 9 -7.22 27.25 23.55
CA THR A 9 -7.28 27.40 22.10
C THR A 9 -8.64 26.89 21.63
N THR A 10 -9.61 27.78 21.56
CA THR A 10 -10.82 27.55 20.76
C THR A 10 -10.38 27.41 19.31
N ILE A 11 -10.48 26.18 18.81
CA ILE A 11 -10.20 25.87 17.40
C ILE A 11 -11.29 26.57 16.58
N PRO A 12 -10.94 27.48 15.63
CA PRO A 12 -11.97 28.09 14.80
C PRO A 12 -12.67 26.98 14.01
N PRO A 13 -14.00 27.12 13.75
CA PRO A 13 -14.69 26.18 12.90
C PRO A 13 -13.97 26.12 11.54
N VAL A 14 -13.58 24.92 11.12
CA VAL A 14 -13.06 24.69 9.79
C VAL A 14 -14.23 24.98 8.85
N GLU A 15 -14.14 26.04 8.04
CA GLU A 15 -15.01 26.17 6.90
C GLU A 15 -14.76 24.97 5.99
N LEU A 16 -15.67 23.99 6.06
CA LEU A 16 -15.70 22.89 5.11
C LEU A 16 -15.98 23.51 3.74
N ARG A 17 -14.92 23.81 3.00
CA ARG A 17 -15.07 24.10 1.57
C ARG A 17 -15.71 22.86 0.97
N MET A 18 -16.93 22.98 0.47
CA MET A 18 -17.57 21.94 -0.33
C MET A 18 -16.55 21.47 -1.37
N PRO A 19 -16.17 20.18 -1.37
CA PRO A 19 -15.18 19.68 -2.30
C PRO A 19 -15.71 19.93 -3.73
N ARG A 20 -14.85 20.42 -4.61
CA ARG A 20 -15.16 20.52 -6.05
C ARG A 20 -15.16 19.14 -6.72
N ALA A 21 -14.66 18.14 -6.04
CA ALA A 21 -14.50 16.76 -6.45
C ALA A 21 -15.13 15.84 -5.40
N SER A 22 -15.43 14.58 -5.74
CA SER A 22 -15.85 13.58 -4.77
C SER A 22 -14.70 13.23 -3.81
N GLU A 23 -15.04 12.70 -2.62
CA GLU A 23 -14.02 12.24 -1.65
C GLU A 23 -13.10 11.17 -2.26
N ARG A 24 -13.64 10.35 -3.17
CA ARG A 24 -12.86 9.39 -3.92
C ARG A 24 -11.86 10.04 -4.87
N GLU A 25 -12.26 11.08 -5.60
CA GLU A 25 -11.34 11.81 -6.48
C GLU A 25 -10.25 12.53 -5.70
N GLU A 26 -10.58 13.14 -4.55
CA GLU A 26 -9.59 13.76 -3.67
C GLU A 26 -8.63 12.72 -3.09
N MET A 27 -9.14 11.56 -2.65
CA MET A 27 -8.34 10.41 -2.19
C MET A 27 -7.31 9.97 -3.23
N LEU A 28 -7.78 9.69 -4.46
CA LEU A 28 -6.91 9.22 -5.54
C LEU A 28 -5.90 10.29 -5.98
N ALA A 29 -6.23 11.56 -5.82
CA ALA A 29 -5.32 12.68 -6.08
C ALA A 29 -4.30 12.90 -4.95
N GLY A 30 -4.32 12.11 -3.88
CA GLY A 30 -3.42 12.23 -2.73
C GLY A 30 -3.67 13.45 -1.86
N LYS A 31 -4.86 14.04 -1.96
CA LYS A 31 -5.28 15.17 -1.16
C LYS A 31 -5.99 14.72 0.12
N LEU A 32 -6.25 15.67 1.01
CA LEU A 32 -7.04 15.42 2.20
C LEU A 32 -8.49 15.09 1.81
N TYR A 33 -9.00 13.96 2.28
CA TYR A 33 -10.34 13.45 2.03
C TYR A 33 -10.98 12.91 3.31
N ASN A 34 -12.29 12.75 3.29
CA ASN A 34 -13.04 12.14 4.39
C ASN A 34 -13.09 10.62 4.21
N SER A 35 -12.34 9.88 5.02
CA SER A 35 -12.24 8.42 4.92
C SER A 35 -13.54 7.68 5.24
N VAL A 36 -14.47 8.31 5.95
CA VAL A 36 -15.78 7.71 6.30
C VAL A 36 -16.89 8.06 5.29
N ASP A 37 -16.54 8.54 4.11
CA ASP A 37 -17.47 8.76 3.02
C ASP A 37 -18.22 7.47 2.66
N PRO A 38 -19.54 7.52 2.39
CA PRO A 38 -20.35 6.33 2.10
C PRO A 38 -19.88 5.53 0.87
N GLU A 39 -19.42 6.19 -0.21
CA GLU A 39 -18.87 5.51 -1.40
C GLU A 39 -17.61 4.74 -1.04
N LEU A 40 -16.69 5.39 -0.31
CA LEU A 40 -15.44 4.78 0.11
C LEU A 40 -15.66 3.61 1.08
N ASN A 41 -16.61 3.75 2.01
CA ASN A 41 -16.98 2.66 2.92
C ASN A 41 -17.50 1.45 2.14
N ALA A 42 -18.43 1.64 1.19
CA ALA A 42 -18.97 0.55 0.40
C ALA A 42 -17.89 -0.18 -0.42
N LEU A 43 -16.91 0.56 -0.98
CA LEU A 43 -15.79 -0.04 -1.70
C LEU A 43 -14.88 -0.85 -0.77
N ARG A 44 -14.56 -0.35 0.44
CA ARG A 44 -13.76 -1.10 1.43
C ARG A 44 -14.48 -2.34 1.93
N GLU A 45 -15.76 -2.26 2.22
CA GLU A 45 -16.57 -3.42 2.61
C GLU A 45 -16.54 -4.51 1.53
N LYS A 46 -16.75 -4.12 0.27
CA LYS A 46 -16.64 -5.06 -0.86
C LYS A 46 -15.26 -5.71 -0.94
N ALA A 47 -14.19 -4.95 -0.86
CA ALA A 47 -12.83 -5.48 -0.89
C ALA A 47 -12.55 -6.40 0.31
N GLY A 48 -13.01 -6.02 1.51
CA GLY A 48 -12.92 -6.83 2.72
C GLY A 48 -13.61 -8.19 2.58
N ASP A 49 -14.82 -8.22 2.01
CA ASP A 49 -15.54 -9.46 1.74
C ASP A 49 -14.80 -10.34 0.73
N LEU A 50 -14.24 -9.77 -0.34
CA LEU A 50 -13.43 -10.50 -1.32
C LEU A 50 -12.16 -11.07 -0.68
N CYS A 51 -11.46 -10.29 0.15
CA CYS A 51 -10.31 -10.77 0.92
C CYS A 51 -10.70 -11.93 1.85
N ALA A 52 -11.80 -11.81 2.58
CA ALA A 52 -12.27 -12.85 3.47
C ALA A 52 -12.61 -14.16 2.72
N ARG A 53 -13.28 -14.05 1.58
CA ARG A 53 -13.59 -15.20 0.69
C ARG A 53 -12.31 -15.84 0.15
N PHE A 54 -11.36 -15.04 -0.34
CA PHE A 54 -10.07 -15.54 -0.81
C PHE A 54 -9.31 -16.28 0.29
N ASN A 55 -9.23 -15.70 1.48
CA ASN A 55 -8.51 -16.26 2.62
C ASN A 55 -9.15 -17.56 3.15
N ALA A 56 -10.45 -17.72 3.00
CA ALA A 56 -11.18 -18.96 3.35
C ALA A 56 -11.13 -20.04 2.25
N THR A 57 -10.75 -19.68 1.01
CA THR A 57 -10.74 -20.62 -0.12
C THR A 57 -9.48 -21.49 -0.09
N SER A 58 -9.67 -22.80 -0.27
CA SER A 58 -8.54 -23.76 -0.33
C SER A 58 -7.53 -23.35 -1.41
N ARG A 59 -6.25 -23.51 -1.11
CA ARG A 59 -5.15 -23.28 -2.07
C ARG A 59 -5.22 -24.16 -3.32
N THR A 60 -5.89 -25.31 -3.22
CA THR A 60 -6.09 -26.23 -4.35
C THR A 60 -7.24 -25.80 -5.26
N ASP A 61 -8.15 -24.94 -4.78
CA ASP A 61 -9.24 -24.38 -5.58
C ASP A 61 -8.75 -23.15 -6.34
N ARG A 62 -7.91 -23.41 -7.34
CA ARG A 62 -7.26 -22.35 -8.14
C ARG A 62 -8.25 -21.51 -8.93
N ALA A 63 -9.35 -22.13 -9.41
CA ALA A 63 -10.35 -21.43 -10.22
C ALA A 63 -11.10 -20.38 -9.40
N THR A 64 -11.60 -20.75 -8.22
CA THR A 64 -12.29 -19.80 -7.32
C THR A 64 -11.36 -18.69 -6.87
N ARG A 65 -10.10 -19.02 -6.52
CA ARG A 65 -9.11 -18.02 -6.13
C ARG A 65 -8.79 -17.03 -7.25
N ALA A 66 -8.62 -17.51 -8.49
CA ALA A 66 -8.39 -16.65 -9.64
C ALA A 66 -9.58 -15.70 -9.87
N ALA A 67 -10.81 -16.22 -9.88
CA ALA A 67 -12.01 -15.40 -10.05
C ALA A 67 -12.16 -14.31 -8.97
N ILE A 68 -11.79 -14.60 -7.72
CA ILE A 68 -11.79 -13.59 -6.65
C ILE A 68 -10.70 -12.53 -6.88
N LEU A 69 -9.50 -12.93 -7.32
CA LEU A 69 -8.43 -11.98 -7.63
C LEU A 69 -8.79 -11.09 -8.83
N ASP A 70 -9.40 -11.64 -9.88
CA ASP A 70 -9.88 -10.87 -11.03
C ASP A 70 -10.90 -9.80 -10.62
N GLU A 71 -11.77 -10.10 -9.65
CA GLU A 71 -12.74 -9.14 -9.12
C GLU A 71 -12.11 -8.11 -8.19
N LEU A 72 -11.21 -8.54 -7.30
CA LEU A 72 -10.57 -7.69 -6.29
C LEU A 72 -9.51 -6.77 -6.90
N LEU A 73 -8.72 -7.28 -7.84
CA LEU A 73 -7.55 -6.61 -8.44
C LEU A 73 -7.72 -6.47 -9.96
N PRO A 74 -8.70 -5.72 -10.46
CA PRO A 74 -8.99 -5.66 -11.89
C PRO A 74 -7.84 -5.11 -12.75
N GLY A 75 -6.83 -4.51 -12.13
CA GLY A 75 -5.62 -3.99 -12.77
C GLY A 75 -4.42 -4.93 -12.75
N HIS A 76 -4.61 -6.25 -12.51
CA HIS A 76 -3.48 -7.19 -12.52
C HIS A 76 -3.20 -7.78 -13.90
N GLY A 77 -1.91 -8.06 -14.16
CA GLY A 77 -1.45 -8.77 -15.35
C GLY A 77 -1.51 -10.29 -15.23
N ALA A 78 -1.10 -10.97 -16.27
CA ALA A 78 -1.08 -12.42 -16.32
C ALA A 78 -0.05 -13.04 -15.37
N GLY A 79 -0.35 -14.21 -14.80
CA GLY A 79 0.59 -14.94 -13.93
C GLY A 79 0.73 -14.39 -12.53
N LEU A 80 -0.25 -13.61 -12.05
CA LEU A 80 -0.30 -13.24 -10.64
C LEU A 80 -0.53 -14.48 -9.77
N ASP A 81 0.38 -14.74 -8.83
CA ASP A 81 0.27 -15.84 -7.87
C ASP A 81 0.34 -15.28 -6.44
N VAL A 82 -0.71 -15.53 -5.67
CA VAL A 82 -0.86 -15.02 -4.31
C VAL A 82 -1.13 -16.15 -3.32
N MET A 83 -0.30 -16.27 -2.30
CA MET A 83 -0.41 -17.36 -1.31
C MET A 83 -1.56 -17.15 -0.34
N GLY A 84 -1.76 -15.93 0.14
CA GLY A 84 -2.72 -15.56 1.19
C GLY A 84 -2.30 -16.03 2.60
N PRO A 85 -2.95 -15.51 3.66
CA PRO A 85 -4.02 -14.52 3.59
C PRO A 85 -3.57 -13.19 3.00
N ILE A 86 -4.55 -12.42 2.48
CA ILE A 86 -4.36 -11.09 1.87
C ILE A 86 -5.25 -10.05 2.54
N PHE A 87 -4.83 -8.79 2.49
CA PHE A 87 -5.57 -7.67 3.03
C PHE A 87 -5.43 -6.46 2.11
N PHE A 88 -6.53 -5.97 1.57
CA PHE A 88 -6.60 -4.81 0.70
C PHE A 88 -7.68 -3.86 1.20
N ASP A 89 -7.45 -2.54 1.11
CA ASP A 89 -8.49 -1.56 1.42
C ASP A 89 -9.54 -1.51 0.31
N TYR A 90 -9.11 -1.35 -0.93
CA TYR A 90 -9.99 -1.24 -2.10
C TYR A 90 -9.69 -2.27 -3.17
N GLY A 91 -8.43 -2.63 -3.37
CA GLY A 91 -7.95 -3.52 -4.42
C GLY A 91 -7.97 -2.90 -5.83
N CYS A 92 -8.97 -2.07 -6.12
CA CYS A 92 -9.17 -1.49 -7.44
C CYS A 92 -8.23 -0.31 -7.78
N ASN A 93 -7.46 0.18 -6.82
CA ASN A 93 -6.51 1.28 -7.04
C ASN A 93 -5.07 0.77 -7.25
N ILE A 94 -4.91 -0.53 -7.54
CA ILE A 94 -3.63 -1.18 -7.74
C ILE A 94 -3.49 -1.60 -9.20
N THR A 95 -2.36 -1.28 -9.81
CA THR A 95 -1.91 -1.85 -11.09
C THR A 95 -0.78 -2.81 -10.82
N ILE A 96 -0.90 -4.06 -11.27
CA ILE A 96 0.09 -5.12 -11.08
C ILE A 96 0.50 -5.64 -12.47
N GLY A 97 1.80 -5.71 -12.72
CA GLY A 97 2.36 -6.28 -13.94
C GLY A 97 2.19 -7.81 -14.03
N GLU A 98 2.91 -8.40 -14.97
CA GLU A 98 2.87 -9.84 -15.20
C GLU A 98 3.81 -10.62 -14.26
N ARG A 99 3.48 -11.91 -13.98
CA ARG A 99 4.33 -12.85 -13.23
C ARG A 99 4.75 -12.36 -11.85
N VAL A 100 3.84 -11.64 -11.18
CA VAL A 100 4.06 -11.16 -9.81
C VAL A 100 3.68 -12.26 -8.82
N PHE A 101 4.55 -12.48 -7.83
CA PHE A 101 4.32 -13.41 -6.74
C PHE A 101 4.21 -12.66 -5.41
N ALA A 102 3.16 -12.94 -4.63
CA ALA A 102 2.99 -12.44 -3.27
C ALA A 102 2.84 -13.60 -2.27
N ASN A 103 3.71 -13.62 -1.28
CA ASN A 103 3.71 -14.63 -0.22
C ASN A 103 2.63 -14.32 0.85
N PHE A 104 2.68 -15.01 1.99
CA PHE A 104 1.70 -14.91 3.08
C PHE A 104 1.61 -13.49 3.67
N ASN A 105 0.37 -13.10 4.07
CA ASN A 105 0.07 -11.84 4.74
C ASN A 105 0.48 -10.60 3.91
N PHE A 106 0.22 -10.65 2.60
CA PHE A 106 0.42 -9.48 1.76
C PHE A 106 -0.67 -8.46 2.04
N THR A 107 -0.26 -7.24 2.39
CA THR A 107 -1.16 -6.15 2.79
C THR A 107 -0.92 -4.92 1.93
N VAL A 108 -1.98 -4.37 1.35
CA VAL A 108 -1.92 -3.11 0.58
C VAL A 108 -3.10 -2.21 0.96
N LEU A 109 -2.80 -1.07 1.55
CA LEU A 109 -3.83 -0.07 1.89
C LEU A 109 -3.93 0.96 0.76
N ASP A 110 -4.59 0.60 -0.33
CA ASP A 110 -4.56 1.32 -1.61
C ASP A 110 -5.50 2.54 -1.68
N CYS A 111 -5.45 3.43 -0.68
CA CYS A 111 -6.14 4.73 -0.75
C CYS A 111 -5.58 5.66 -1.85
N CYS A 112 -4.33 5.45 -2.27
CA CYS A 112 -3.70 6.10 -3.43
C CYS A 112 -3.22 5.04 -4.42
N PRO A 113 -2.95 5.41 -5.68
CA PRO A 113 -2.46 4.46 -6.68
C PRO A 113 -1.20 3.71 -6.22
N VAL A 114 -1.23 2.39 -6.36
CA VAL A 114 -0.06 1.52 -6.18
C VAL A 114 0.25 0.88 -7.51
N THR A 115 1.46 1.08 -8.00
CA THR A 115 1.93 0.48 -9.25
C THR A 115 3.03 -0.52 -8.96
N ILE A 116 2.88 -1.74 -9.44
CA ILE A 116 3.83 -2.84 -9.31
C ILE A 116 4.18 -3.33 -10.72
N GLY A 117 5.46 -3.35 -11.07
CA GLY A 117 5.94 -3.82 -12.37
C GLY A 117 5.88 -5.35 -12.52
N ASP A 118 6.47 -5.84 -13.59
CA ASP A 118 6.54 -7.27 -13.91
C ASP A 118 7.59 -8.00 -13.07
N ASP A 119 7.43 -9.32 -12.89
CA ASP A 119 8.42 -10.20 -12.26
C ASP A 119 8.83 -9.75 -10.86
N VAL A 120 7.89 -9.18 -10.08
CA VAL A 120 8.14 -8.77 -8.70
C VAL A 120 7.81 -9.90 -7.73
N LEU A 121 8.72 -10.14 -6.80
CA LEU A 121 8.58 -11.18 -5.77
C LEU A 121 8.46 -10.55 -4.38
N PHE A 122 7.34 -10.77 -3.71
CA PHE A 122 7.13 -10.35 -2.32
C PHE A 122 7.28 -11.53 -1.37
N GLY A 123 8.16 -11.41 -0.38
CA GLY A 123 8.25 -12.32 0.76
C GLY A 123 7.04 -12.21 1.70
N PRO A 124 6.98 -13.04 2.75
CA PRO A 124 5.86 -13.00 3.69
C PRO A 124 5.83 -11.69 4.50
N ASN A 125 4.63 -11.26 4.88
CA ASN A 125 4.38 -10.07 5.69
C ASN A 125 4.91 -8.78 5.04
N VAL A 126 4.81 -8.64 3.73
CA VAL A 126 5.09 -7.37 3.05
C VAL A 126 3.86 -6.49 3.11
N SER A 127 4.06 -5.21 3.47
CA SER A 127 3.01 -4.21 3.56
C SER A 127 3.35 -2.99 2.71
N LEU A 128 2.42 -2.58 1.85
CA LEU A 128 2.47 -1.35 1.07
C LEU A 128 1.43 -0.39 1.66
N LEU A 129 1.88 0.73 2.22
CA LEU A 129 1.06 1.61 3.05
C LEU A 129 1.02 3.04 2.50
N PRO A 130 0.25 3.31 1.43
CA PRO A 130 -0.01 4.65 0.92
C PRO A 130 -0.62 5.63 1.93
N PRO A 131 -1.52 5.23 2.87
CA PRO A 131 -2.22 6.18 3.73
C PRO A 131 -1.30 6.93 4.68
N MET A 132 -1.66 8.17 4.91
CA MET A 132 -1.01 9.08 5.84
C MET A 132 -2.08 9.90 6.57
N HIS A 133 -1.80 10.24 7.82
CA HIS A 133 -2.64 11.14 8.60
C HIS A 133 -1.92 12.47 8.86
N PRO A 134 -2.66 13.57 9.06
CA PRO A 134 -2.10 14.81 9.56
C PRO A 134 -1.28 14.58 10.84
N LEU A 135 -0.10 15.20 10.93
CA LEU A 135 0.77 15.01 12.09
C LEU A 135 0.18 15.63 13.36
N ARG A 136 -0.48 16.78 13.23
CA ARG A 136 -1.16 17.39 14.35
C ARG A 136 -2.40 16.58 14.71
N TRP A 137 -2.50 16.16 15.97
CA TRP A 137 -3.66 15.39 16.45
C TRP A 137 -4.99 16.15 16.31
N GLN A 138 -4.95 17.50 16.39
CA GLN A 138 -6.11 18.36 16.20
C GLN A 138 -6.68 18.27 14.76
N ASP A 139 -5.85 17.94 13.79
CA ASP A 139 -6.22 17.81 12.38
C ASP A 139 -6.53 16.35 12.01
N ARG A 140 -6.03 15.39 12.81
CA ARG A 140 -6.16 13.95 12.58
C ARG A 140 -7.37 13.31 13.23
N ASN A 141 -7.74 13.79 14.44
CA ASN A 141 -8.79 13.10 15.18
C ASN A 141 -10.15 13.23 14.52
N VAL A 142 -10.95 12.16 14.61
CA VAL A 142 -12.34 12.13 14.17
C VAL A 142 -13.12 13.31 14.74
N ARG A 143 -13.94 13.95 13.91
CA ARG A 143 -14.72 15.13 14.25
C ARG A 143 -16.18 14.97 13.85
N GLN A 144 -17.01 15.80 14.46
CA GLN A 144 -18.40 15.91 14.09
C GLN A 144 -18.66 17.27 13.44
N ALA A 145 -19.28 17.27 12.28
CA ALA A 145 -19.72 18.46 11.60
C ALA A 145 -20.99 19.05 12.28
N PRO A 146 -21.34 20.34 12.04
CA PRO A 146 -22.52 20.96 12.63
C PRO A 146 -23.84 20.26 12.30
N ASP A 147 -23.93 19.54 11.19
CA ASP A 147 -25.09 18.73 10.79
C ASP A 147 -25.16 17.36 11.47
N GLY A 148 -24.19 17.04 12.33
CA GLY A 148 -24.09 15.77 13.04
C GLY A 148 -23.34 14.68 12.30
N SER A 149 -22.93 14.88 11.04
CA SER A 149 -22.11 13.94 10.30
C SER A 149 -20.72 13.81 10.92
N VAL A 150 -20.13 12.61 10.81
CA VAL A 150 -18.79 12.32 11.29
C VAL A 150 -17.81 12.37 10.11
N TYR A 151 -16.65 12.94 10.33
CA TYR A 151 -15.56 12.90 9.36
C TYR A 151 -14.23 12.57 10.01
N ASP A 152 -13.41 11.85 9.26
CA ASP A 152 -12.06 11.45 9.59
C ASP A 152 -11.16 11.76 8.38
N CYS A 153 -10.30 12.76 8.53
CA CYS A 153 -9.49 13.24 7.43
C CYS A 153 -8.14 12.54 7.38
N GLU A 154 -7.88 11.91 6.26
CA GLU A 154 -6.58 11.35 5.90
C GLU A 154 -6.18 11.75 4.49
N TYR A 155 -4.96 11.47 4.11
CA TYR A 155 -4.46 11.64 2.74
C TYR A 155 -3.52 10.49 2.40
N GLY A 156 -3.19 10.33 1.15
CA GLY A 156 -2.27 9.28 0.73
C GLY A 156 -1.18 9.81 -0.18
N LYS A 157 -0.19 8.96 -0.43
CA LYS A 157 0.80 9.18 -1.48
C LYS A 157 1.00 7.88 -2.25
N PRO A 158 1.10 7.94 -3.59
CA PRO A 158 1.26 6.74 -4.40
C PRO A 158 2.56 6.00 -4.07
N ILE A 159 2.55 4.68 -4.32
CA ILE A 159 3.75 3.83 -4.28
C ILE A 159 4.01 3.30 -5.68
N VAL A 160 5.26 3.35 -6.12
CA VAL A 160 5.69 2.79 -7.40
C VAL A 160 6.82 1.79 -7.18
N ILE A 161 6.65 0.57 -7.70
CA ILE A 161 7.63 -0.50 -7.65
C ILE A 161 7.95 -0.91 -9.08
N GLY A 162 9.21 -0.75 -9.48
CA GLY A 162 9.70 -1.17 -10.79
C GLY A 162 9.74 -2.69 -10.95
N SER A 163 9.86 -3.16 -12.19
CA SER A 163 9.95 -4.58 -12.52
C SER A 163 11.18 -5.26 -11.88
N ASN A 164 11.14 -6.60 -11.80
CA ASN A 164 12.29 -7.42 -11.37
C ASN A 164 12.75 -7.15 -9.91
N CYS A 165 11.88 -6.65 -9.04
CA CYS A 165 12.21 -6.40 -7.65
C CYS A 165 11.95 -7.62 -6.76
N TRP A 166 12.80 -7.79 -5.74
CA TRP A 166 12.58 -8.78 -4.70
C TRP A 166 12.52 -8.13 -3.32
N PHE A 167 11.45 -8.43 -2.60
CA PHE A 167 11.24 -8.01 -1.21
C PHE A 167 11.41 -9.21 -0.29
N GLY A 168 12.31 -9.12 0.66
CA GLY A 168 12.41 -10.07 1.77
C GLY A 168 11.15 -10.03 2.67
N GLY A 169 11.06 -10.96 3.62
CA GLY A 169 9.93 -10.96 4.56
C GLY A 169 9.92 -9.76 5.51
N ASN A 170 8.72 -9.39 5.99
CA ASN A 170 8.50 -8.29 6.95
C ASN A 170 9.00 -6.92 6.43
N VAL A 171 8.84 -6.64 5.14
CA VAL A 171 9.15 -5.33 4.56
C VAL A 171 7.93 -4.44 4.59
N THR A 172 8.12 -3.19 4.99
CA THR A 172 7.10 -2.14 4.92
C THR A 172 7.55 -1.04 3.98
N VAL A 173 6.69 -0.65 3.04
CA VAL A 173 6.90 0.51 2.15
C VAL A 173 5.84 1.55 2.48
N ILE A 174 6.26 2.78 2.82
CA ILE A 174 5.31 3.87 3.10
C ILE A 174 4.96 4.67 1.86
N GLY A 175 3.88 5.44 1.93
CA GLY A 175 3.39 6.28 0.85
C GLY A 175 4.42 7.30 0.34
N GLY A 176 4.42 7.51 -0.98
CA GLY A 176 5.29 8.45 -1.67
C GLY A 176 6.66 7.90 -2.09
N VAL A 177 6.85 6.58 -1.98
CA VAL A 177 8.12 5.93 -2.31
C VAL A 177 8.08 5.35 -3.72
N THR A 178 9.15 5.60 -4.48
CA THR A 178 9.46 4.91 -5.75
C THR A 178 10.65 3.98 -5.54
N ILE A 179 10.47 2.68 -5.85
CA ILE A 179 11.53 1.68 -5.86
C ILE A 179 11.84 1.38 -7.33
N GLY A 180 13.07 1.67 -7.74
CA GLY A 180 13.52 1.44 -9.12
C GLY A 180 13.57 -0.03 -9.49
N GLU A 181 13.67 -0.30 -10.79
CA GLU A 181 13.75 -1.66 -11.34
C GLU A 181 14.92 -2.46 -10.76
N GLY A 182 14.74 -3.78 -10.65
CA GLY A 182 15.79 -4.73 -10.28
C GLY A 182 16.34 -4.55 -8.86
N CYS A 183 15.56 -3.99 -7.94
CA CYS A 183 15.98 -3.79 -6.57
C CYS A 183 15.77 -5.04 -5.69
N VAL A 184 16.61 -5.18 -4.69
CA VAL A 184 16.45 -6.14 -3.59
C VAL A 184 16.26 -5.38 -2.28
N ILE A 185 15.12 -5.58 -1.63
CA ILE A 185 14.81 -5.00 -0.32
C ILE A 185 14.95 -6.09 0.73
N GLY A 186 15.94 -5.96 1.59
CA GLY A 186 16.25 -6.97 2.60
C GLY A 186 15.15 -7.11 3.66
N ALA A 187 15.02 -8.31 4.23
CA ALA A 187 13.99 -8.62 5.23
C ALA A 187 14.03 -7.66 6.44
N GLY A 188 12.86 -7.34 7.00
CA GLY A 188 12.69 -6.43 8.13
C GLY A 188 12.93 -4.94 7.80
N SER A 189 13.01 -4.57 6.53
CA SER A 189 13.25 -3.19 6.12
C SER A 189 11.99 -2.34 6.16
N VAL A 190 12.16 -1.05 6.51
CA VAL A 190 11.11 -0.02 6.37
C VAL A 190 11.57 1.02 5.35
N VAL A 191 10.97 0.98 4.16
CA VAL A 191 11.35 1.86 3.04
C VAL A 191 10.60 3.17 3.16
N THR A 192 11.33 4.24 3.45
CA THR A 192 10.79 5.58 3.73
C THR A 192 11.25 6.63 2.71
N ARG A 193 12.02 6.24 1.69
CA ARG A 193 12.53 7.10 0.62
C ARG A 193 12.77 6.27 -0.62
N ASP A 194 12.85 6.91 -1.75
CA ASP A 194 13.13 6.28 -3.04
C ASP A 194 14.41 5.45 -3.02
N ILE A 195 14.34 4.32 -3.71
CA ILE A 195 15.48 3.42 -3.90
C ILE A 195 15.85 3.44 -5.40
N PRO A 196 17.08 3.81 -5.75
CA PRO A 196 17.51 3.83 -7.14
C PRO A 196 17.58 2.42 -7.75
N PRO A 197 17.42 2.27 -9.08
CA PRO A 197 17.42 0.97 -9.75
C PRO A 197 18.66 0.12 -9.45
N HIS A 198 18.50 -1.21 -9.56
CA HIS A 198 19.57 -2.20 -9.39
C HIS A 198 20.32 -2.06 -8.07
N THR A 199 19.61 -1.92 -6.98
CA THR A 199 20.19 -1.60 -5.67
C THR A 199 19.71 -2.60 -4.61
N VAL A 200 20.63 -3.03 -3.75
CA VAL A 200 20.29 -3.70 -2.49
C VAL A 200 20.12 -2.65 -1.42
N ALA A 201 18.92 -2.61 -0.80
CA ALA A 201 18.60 -1.71 0.31
C ALA A 201 18.11 -2.50 1.52
N VAL A 202 18.55 -2.12 2.72
CA VAL A 202 18.21 -2.81 3.97
C VAL A 202 18.03 -1.86 5.14
N GLY A 203 17.34 -2.29 6.17
CA GLY A 203 17.28 -1.64 7.47
C GLY A 203 15.99 -0.86 7.75
N ASN A 204 15.91 -0.30 8.95
CA ASN A 204 14.84 0.59 9.39
C ASN A 204 15.45 1.89 9.97
N PRO A 205 15.38 3.01 9.23
CA PRO A 205 14.87 3.12 7.86
C PRO A 205 15.80 2.47 6.82
N ALA A 206 15.24 1.93 5.74
CA ALA A 206 16.02 1.29 4.68
C ALA A 206 16.98 2.27 4.00
N ARG A 207 18.19 1.78 3.71
CA ARG A 207 19.23 2.53 2.99
C ARG A 207 19.86 1.67 1.91
N PRO A 208 20.13 2.23 0.74
CA PRO A 208 21.01 1.61 -0.25
C PRO A 208 22.35 1.22 0.37
N ILE A 209 22.74 -0.04 0.23
CA ILE A 209 24.05 -0.52 0.74
C ILE A 209 25.02 -0.84 -0.39
N ARG A 210 24.54 -1.25 -1.57
CA ARG A 210 25.35 -1.50 -2.75
C ARG A 210 24.52 -1.61 -4.02
N LYS A 211 25.17 -1.51 -5.15
CA LYS A 211 24.59 -1.87 -6.45
C LYS A 211 24.61 -3.38 -6.67
N ILE A 212 23.65 -3.87 -7.44
CA ILE A 212 23.62 -5.21 -7.99
C ILE A 212 24.40 -5.17 -9.31
N THR A 213 25.30 -6.12 -9.50
CA THR A 213 26.21 -6.18 -10.65
C THR A 213 26.35 -7.62 -11.16
N ASP A 214 27.05 -7.85 -12.26
CA ASP A 214 27.33 -9.18 -12.80
C ASP A 214 28.05 -10.11 -11.82
N LYS A 215 28.69 -9.56 -10.77
CA LYS A 215 29.29 -10.37 -9.68
C LYS A 215 28.26 -11.08 -8.81
N ASP A 216 27.00 -10.64 -8.87
CA ASP A 216 25.88 -11.27 -8.18
C ASP A 216 25.24 -12.40 -9.00
N ALA A 217 25.74 -12.67 -10.23
CA ALA A 217 25.26 -13.75 -11.05
C ALA A 217 25.40 -15.10 -10.35
N SER A 218 24.28 -15.84 -10.22
CA SER A 218 24.32 -17.22 -9.76
C SER A 218 24.69 -18.16 -10.91
N ALA A 219 25.47 -19.21 -10.62
CA ALA A 219 25.77 -20.25 -11.58
C ALA A 219 24.52 -21.13 -11.82
N LEU A 220 23.59 -20.67 -12.66
CA LEU A 220 22.41 -21.45 -13.08
C LEU A 220 22.74 -22.65 -13.99
N GLN A 221 24.02 -22.99 -14.16
CA GLN A 221 24.51 -24.10 -15.00
C GLN A 221 23.90 -25.47 -14.65
N TYR A 222 23.30 -25.62 -13.46
CA TYR A 222 22.62 -26.85 -13.05
C TYR A 222 21.29 -27.12 -13.77
N TYR A 223 20.68 -26.15 -14.42
CA TYR A 223 19.36 -26.29 -15.04
C TYR A 223 19.40 -26.26 -16.58
N ALA A 224 20.60 -26.14 -17.16
CA ALA A 224 20.80 -26.07 -18.60
C ALA A 224 21.22 -27.42 -19.25
N GLN A 225 21.03 -28.55 -18.54
CA GLN A 225 21.28 -29.89 -19.04
C GLN A 225 20.00 -30.65 -19.35
#